data_8efe1df24e8f8bcde4e62d586ff5aa23
#
_entry.id   8efe1df24e8f8bcde4e62d586ff5aa23
#
_cell.length_a   1.000
_cell.length_b   1.000
_cell.length_c   1.000
_cell.angle_alpha   90.00
_cell.angle_beta   90.00
_cell.angle_gamma   90.00
#
_symmetry.space_group_name_H-M   'P 1'
#
loop_
_entity.id
_entity.type
_entity.pdbx_description
1 polymer ?
#
loop_
_entity_poly.entity_id
_entity_poly.type
_entity_poly.pdbx_seq_one_letter_code
_entity_poly.pdbx_strand_id
1 'polypeptide(L)'
;STGALVHTLDNPNDYDTSQNDSFGNSVAISGNYAIVSATGEATASTTYSGRAYIFNNSTGALLHTLDNPNASDWDQFGTSVAISDNYAIVGVNNEDDGSSSNSGKAYIYNNSTGALLHTLTNPNAYGTSAGDQFGNSVAITDTYAIVGALNEGDAGGNQSGKAYIFNNSTGALVHTLTNPNAYSTSDGDKFGSSVAISGNYAIVGAYAEDDANGTYDSGKAYIYNVTTGALVYT
;
A
#
# COMPACT_ATOMS: atom_id res chain seq x y z
N SER A 1 28.88 10.24 -7.61
CA SER A 1 27.84 9.92 -8.62
C SER A 1 27.61 11.14 -9.51
N THR A 2 27.40 10.92 -10.80
CA THR A 2 27.25 12.00 -11.79
C THR A 2 25.82 12.53 -11.88
N GLY A 3 24.86 11.87 -11.25
CA GLY A 3 23.42 12.14 -11.43
C GLY A 3 22.91 11.86 -12.86
N ALA A 4 23.65 11.06 -13.64
CA ALA A 4 23.26 10.72 -15.00
C ALA A 4 22.05 9.78 -15.01
N LEU A 5 21.14 9.98 -15.98
CA LEU A 5 20.05 9.05 -16.26
C LEU A 5 20.63 7.69 -16.68
N VAL A 6 20.14 6.61 -16.08
CA VAL A 6 20.57 5.23 -16.39
C VAL A 6 19.61 4.59 -17.40
N HIS A 7 18.32 4.58 -17.12
CA HIS A 7 17.28 4.00 -17.98
C HIS A 7 16.03 4.89 -18.00
N THR A 8 15.34 4.89 -19.14
CA THR A 8 13.93 5.30 -19.24
C THR A 8 13.10 4.03 -19.33
N LEU A 9 12.09 3.91 -18.51
CA LEU A 9 11.15 2.78 -18.50
C LEU A 9 9.83 3.27 -19.11
N ASP A 10 9.44 2.69 -20.23
CA ASP A 10 8.19 2.98 -20.90
C ASP A 10 7.10 1.99 -20.43
N ASN A 11 5.83 2.39 -20.53
CA ASN A 11 4.70 1.52 -20.23
C ASN A 11 4.69 0.31 -21.18
N PRO A 12 4.81 -0.94 -20.66
CA PRO A 12 4.84 -2.14 -21.49
C PRO A 12 3.48 -2.59 -22.02
N ASN A 13 2.42 -1.79 -21.83
CA ASN A 13 1.05 -2.15 -22.19
C ASN A 13 0.91 -2.50 -23.67
N ASP A 14 0.57 -3.76 -23.97
CA ASP A 14 0.34 -4.28 -25.32
C ASP A 14 -1.17 -4.27 -25.71
N TYR A 15 -2.06 -3.87 -24.80
CA TYR A 15 -3.49 -4.12 -24.96
C TYR A 15 -4.24 -2.97 -25.68
N ASP A 16 -3.88 -1.71 -25.41
CA ASP A 16 -4.59 -0.52 -25.91
C ASP A 16 -3.61 0.63 -26.21
N THR A 17 -4.17 1.81 -26.51
CA THR A 17 -3.39 3.03 -26.55
C THR A 17 -3.02 3.41 -25.11
N SER A 18 -1.87 3.40 -24.65
CA SER A 18 -1.41 3.76 -23.28
C SER A 18 -1.96 5.13 -22.75
N GLN A 19 -3.10 5.56 -23.31
CA GLN A 19 -3.80 6.79 -22.95
C GLN A 19 -4.52 6.64 -21.61
N ASN A 20 -4.17 7.48 -20.64
CA ASN A 20 -4.69 7.48 -19.28
C ASN A 20 -4.25 6.30 -18.39
N ASP A 21 -3.27 5.49 -18.80
CA ASP A 21 -2.77 4.36 -18.01
C ASP A 21 -2.10 4.80 -16.72
N SER A 22 -1.60 6.04 -16.66
CA SER A 22 -0.93 6.59 -15.48
C SER A 22 0.31 5.79 -15.06
N PHE A 23 1.08 5.25 -16.02
CA PHE A 23 2.34 4.58 -15.73
C PHE A 23 3.29 5.52 -14.97
N GLY A 24 3.85 5.03 -13.86
CA GLY A 24 4.64 5.86 -12.95
C GLY A 24 3.83 6.48 -11.79
N ASN A 25 2.55 6.09 -11.62
CA ASN A 25 1.71 6.59 -10.52
C ASN A 25 2.34 6.32 -9.14
N SER A 26 2.86 5.12 -8.94
CA SER A 26 3.63 4.74 -7.76
C SER A 26 4.86 3.96 -8.18
N VAL A 27 6.00 4.20 -7.53
CA VAL A 27 7.28 3.57 -7.88
C VAL A 27 8.06 3.21 -6.62
N ALA A 28 8.81 2.11 -6.68
CA ALA A 28 9.75 1.74 -5.63
C ALA A 28 10.96 1.01 -6.24
N ILE A 29 12.08 0.99 -5.51
CA ILE A 29 13.33 0.37 -5.94
C ILE A 29 14.03 -0.30 -4.76
N SER A 30 14.51 -1.53 -4.94
CA SER A 30 15.36 -2.24 -3.97
C SER A 30 16.24 -3.26 -4.69
N GLY A 31 17.50 -3.37 -4.27
CA GLY A 31 18.43 -4.33 -4.84
C GLY A 31 18.51 -4.24 -6.37
N ASN A 32 18.18 -5.34 -7.04
CA ASN A 32 18.22 -5.46 -8.50
C ASN A 32 16.86 -5.13 -9.17
N TYR A 33 15.84 -4.73 -8.42
CA TYR A 33 14.49 -4.60 -8.90
C TYR A 33 13.93 -3.18 -8.73
N ALA A 34 13.13 -2.75 -9.71
CA ALA A 34 12.22 -1.62 -9.60
C ALA A 34 10.80 -2.09 -9.89
N ILE A 35 9.83 -1.52 -9.18
CA ILE A 35 8.40 -1.71 -9.46
C ILE A 35 7.79 -0.38 -9.87
N VAL A 36 6.93 -0.41 -10.88
CA VAL A 36 6.21 0.76 -11.40
C VAL A 36 4.76 0.36 -11.61
N SER A 37 3.81 1.17 -11.15
CA SER A 37 2.38 0.95 -11.39
C SER A 37 1.80 1.81 -12.51
N ALA A 38 0.72 1.31 -13.11
CA ALA A 38 -0.11 1.96 -14.12
C ALA A 38 -1.59 1.80 -13.71
N THR A 39 -2.06 2.68 -12.80
CA THR A 39 -3.37 2.53 -12.14
C THR A 39 -4.56 2.72 -13.06
N GLY A 40 -4.37 3.43 -14.17
CA GLY A 40 -5.42 3.67 -15.17
C GLY A 40 -5.50 2.59 -16.25
N GLU A 41 -4.59 1.62 -16.23
CA GLU A 41 -4.52 0.62 -17.29
C GLU A 41 -5.74 -0.28 -17.31
N ALA A 42 -6.27 -0.49 -18.52
CA ALA A 42 -7.42 -1.34 -18.78
C ALA A 42 -6.98 -2.77 -19.14
N THR A 43 -7.92 -3.71 -19.04
CA THR A 43 -7.79 -5.05 -19.63
C THR A 43 -8.84 -5.24 -20.71
N ALA A 44 -8.89 -6.43 -21.36
CA ALA A 44 -9.92 -6.76 -22.35
C ALA A 44 -11.36 -6.65 -21.82
N SER A 45 -11.54 -6.73 -20.51
CA SER A 45 -12.85 -6.82 -19.87
C SER A 45 -13.12 -5.75 -18.81
N THR A 46 -12.12 -4.96 -18.45
CA THR A 46 -12.23 -3.96 -17.36
C THR A 46 -11.57 -2.65 -17.74
N THR A 47 -12.10 -1.54 -17.21
CA THR A 47 -11.56 -0.20 -17.33
C THR A 47 -10.93 0.22 -16.01
N TYR A 48 -9.74 0.85 -16.05
CA TYR A 48 -9.03 1.33 -14.85
C TYR A 48 -8.82 0.26 -13.77
N SER A 49 -8.65 -1.01 -14.19
CA SER A 49 -8.35 -2.09 -13.24
C SER A 49 -6.94 -1.99 -12.68
N GLY A 50 -6.03 -1.39 -13.43
CA GLY A 50 -4.63 -1.15 -13.08
C GLY A 50 -3.72 -2.37 -13.28
N ARG A 51 -2.41 -2.09 -13.39
CA ARG A 51 -1.31 -3.05 -13.43
C ARG A 51 -0.08 -2.55 -12.70
N ALA A 52 0.84 -3.46 -12.40
CA ALA A 52 2.17 -3.12 -11.94
C ALA A 52 3.24 -3.96 -12.67
N TYR A 53 4.44 -3.42 -12.78
CA TYR A 53 5.51 -3.98 -13.59
C TYR A 53 6.81 -4.03 -12.79
N ILE A 54 7.50 -5.17 -12.81
CA ILE A 54 8.81 -5.32 -12.19
C ILE A 54 9.88 -5.30 -13.28
N PHE A 55 10.86 -4.42 -13.11
CA PHE A 55 11.99 -4.24 -14.01
C PHE A 55 13.32 -4.58 -13.32
N ASN A 56 14.31 -4.97 -14.13
CA ASN A 56 15.69 -5.11 -13.71
C ASN A 56 16.39 -3.74 -13.74
N ASN A 57 16.91 -3.27 -12.61
CA ASN A 57 17.55 -1.95 -12.48
C ASN A 57 18.81 -1.76 -13.31
N SER A 58 19.56 -2.86 -13.55
CA SER A 58 20.83 -2.78 -14.25
C SER A 58 20.69 -2.77 -15.78
N THR A 59 19.59 -3.33 -16.29
CA THR A 59 19.37 -3.48 -17.74
C THR A 59 18.17 -2.68 -18.25
N GLY A 60 17.27 -2.21 -17.37
CA GLY A 60 15.99 -1.61 -17.73
C GLY A 60 14.98 -2.61 -18.30
N ALA A 61 15.30 -3.92 -18.33
CA ALA A 61 14.41 -4.94 -18.90
C ALA A 61 13.20 -5.20 -18.00
N LEU A 62 12.02 -5.34 -18.63
CA LEU A 62 10.81 -5.84 -17.97
C LEU A 62 11.05 -7.31 -17.56
N LEU A 63 10.78 -7.63 -16.30
CA LEU A 63 10.84 -8.98 -15.76
C LEU A 63 9.46 -9.60 -15.61
N HIS A 64 8.52 -8.88 -15.00
CA HIS A 64 7.17 -9.38 -14.73
C HIS A 64 6.12 -8.30 -14.92
N THR A 65 4.97 -8.71 -15.47
CA THR A 65 3.71 -7.96 -15.42
C THR A 65 2.86 -8.57 -14.31
N LEU A 66 2.38 -7.75 -13.40
CA LEU A 66 1.53 -8.12 -12.28
C LEU A 66 0.12 -7.61 -12.57
N ASP A 67 -0.79 -8.54 -12.87
CA ASP A 67 -2.21 -8.24 -13.08
C ASP A 67 -2.96 -8.26 -11.75
N ASN A 68 -4.06 -7.49 -11.65
CA ASN A 68 -4.99 -7.60 -10.53
C ASN A 68 -5.65 -8.98 -10.55
N PRO A 69 -5.47 -9.82 -9.51
CA PRO A 69 -6.05 -11.18 -9.48
C PRO A 69 -7.57 -11.21 -9.42
N ASN A 70 -8.20 -10.11 -9.04
CA ASN A 70 -9.65 -9.97 -8.88
C ASN A 70 -10.16 -8.72 -9.61
N ALA A 71 -9.64 -8.47 -10.82
CA ALA A 71 -9.85 -7.24 -11.57
C ALA A 71 -11.33 -6.89 -11.79
N SER A 72 -11.71 -5.70 -11.35
CA SER A 72 -12.99 -5.05 -11.63
C SER A 72 -12.74 -3.63 -12.17
N ASP A 73 -13.80 -3.02 -12.69
CA ASP A 73 -13.73 -1.62 -13.14
C ASP A 73 -13.39 -0.69 -11.97
N TRP A 74 -12.41 0.18 -12.17
CA TRP A 74 -11.99 1.23 -11.23
C TRP A 74 -11.29 0.74 -9.95
N ASP A 75 -10.81 -0.49 -9.88
CA ASP A 75 -10.03 -1.01 -8.76
C ASP A 75 -8.72 -0.25 -8.54
N GLN A 76 -8.09 0.20 -9.64
CA GLN A 76 -6.84 0.94 -9.61
C GLN A 76 -5.68 0.16 -8.95
N PHE A 77 -5.51 -1.11 -9.32
CA PHE A 77 -4.37 -1.92 -8.87
C PHE A 77 -3.04 -1.16 -9.05
N GLY A 78 -2.26 -1.06 -7.99
CA GLY A 78 -1.03 -0.28 -7.99
C GLY A 78 -1.21 1.16 -7.49
N THR A 79 -2.30 1.48 -6.78
CA THR A 79 -2.43 2.78 -6.07
C THR A 79 -1.20 3.07 -5.22
N SER A 80 -0.66 2.06 -4.57
CA SER A 80 0.62 2.11 -3.87
C SER A 80 1.44 0.85 -4.17
N VAL A 81 2.75 0.98 -4.30
CA VAL A 81 3.67 -0.15 -4.49
C VAL A 81 4.90 -0.01 -3.62
N ALA A 82 5.44 -1.14 -3.18
CA ALA A 82 6.75 -1.22 -2.54
C ALA A 82 7.46 -2.53 -2.92
N ILE A 83 8.79 -2.54 -2.83
CA ILE A 83 9.61 -3.70 -3.21
C ILE A 83 10.78 -3.85 -2.24
N SER A 84 11.10 -5.09 -1.86
CA SER A 84 12.31 -5.50 -1.16
C SER A 84 13.19 -6.34 -2.07
N ASP A 85 14.19 -7.03 -1.56
CA ASP A 85 15.03 -7.89 -2.40
C ASP A 85 14.28 -9.14 -2.88
N ASN A 86 13.34 -9.69 -2.08
CA ASN A 86 12.63 -10.93 -2.39
C ASN A 86 11.15 -10.74 -2.74
N TYR A 87 10.52 -9.65 -2.28
CA TYR A 87 9.07 -9.46 -2.35
C TYR A 87 8.69 -8.09 -2.89
N ALA A 88 7.59 -8.05 -3.65
CA ALA A 88 6.86 -6.85 -4.00
C ALA A 88 5.49 -6.85 -3.33
N ILE A 89 4.98 -5.69 -2.95
CA ILE A 89 3.61 -5.50 -2.49
C ILE A 89 2.92 -4.45 -3.35
N VAL A 90 1.66 -4.72 -3.69
CA VAL A 90 0.80 -3.85 -4.49
C VAL A 90 -0.49 -3.60 -3.72
N GLY A 91 -0.79 -2.35 -3.43
CA GLY A 91 -2.04 -1.92 -2.82
C GLY A 91 -3.11 -1.60 -3.87
N VAL A 92 -4.37 -1.88 -3.52
CA VAL A 92 -5.56 -1.72 -4.36
C VAL A 92 -6.69 -1.17 -3.48
N ASN A 93 -6.63 0.13 -3.18
CA ASN A 93 -7.50 0.75 -2.18
C ASN A 93 -8.99 0.82 -2.56
N ASN A 94 -9.31 0.74 -3.86
CA ASN A 94 -10.68 0.79 -4.36
C ASN A 94 -11.28 -0.60 -4.61
N GLU A 95 -10.53 -1.68 -4.42
CA GLU A 95 -11.04 -3.03 -4.64
C GLU A 95 -12.14 -3.39 -3.65
N ASP A 96 -13.19 -4.00 -4.16
CA ASP A 96 -14.32 -4.46 -3.37
C ASP A 96 -14.00 -5.81 -2.67
N ASP A 97 -14.58 -6.03 -1.50
CA ASP A 97 -14.54 -7.31 -0.81
C ASP A 97 -15.98 -7.83 -0.59
N GLY A 98 -16.44 -8.64 -1.54
CA GLY A 98 -17.80 -9.15 -1.54
C GLY A 98 -18.84 -8.04 -1.69
N SER A 99 -19.55 -7.70 -0.60
CA SER A 99 -20.57 -6.64 -0.58
C SER A 99 -20.03 -5.29 -0.08
N SER A 100 -18.74 -5.23 0.30
CA SER A 100 -18.13 -4.03 0.87
C SER A 100 -17.35 -3.30 -0.21
N SER A 101 -17.91 -2.19 -0.72
CA SER A 101 -17.27 -1.37 -1.74
C SER A 101 -16.06 -0.60 -1.20
N ASN A 102 -14.99 -0.51 -2.00
CA ASN A 102 -13.76 0.18 -1.65
C ASN A 102 -13.18 -0.23 -0.27
N SER A 103 -13.31 -1.50 0.08
CA SER A 103 -12.71 -2.04 1.30
C SER A 103 -11.19 -2.09 1.17
N GLY A 104 -10.73 -2.31 -0.05
CA GLY A 104 -9.33 -2.40 -0.43
C GLY A 104 -8.69 -3.75 -0.15
N LYS A 105 -7.61 -4.02 -0.87
CA LYS A 105 -6.74 -5.20 -0.70
C LYS A 105 -5.27 -4.83 -0.90
N ALA A 106 -4.39 -5.76 -0.54
CA ALA A 106 -2.99 -5.70 -0.92
C ALA A 106 -2.51 -7.11 -1.32
N TYR A 107 -1.56 -7.16 -2.26
CA TYR A 107 -1.07 -8.40 -2.84
C TYR A 107 0.44 -8.49 -2.72
N ILE A 108 0.95 -9.61 -2.22
CA ILE A 108 2.40 -9.87 -2.09
C ILE A 108 2.82 -10.85 -3.19
N TYR A 109 3.85 -10.47 -3.93
CA TYR A 109 4.44 -11.24 -5.03
C TYR A 109 5.90 -11.59 -4.74
N ASN A 110 6.36 -12.68 -5.36
CA ASN A 110 7.78 -13.06 -5.39
C ASN A 110 8.47 -12.34 -6.57
N ASN A 111 9.52 -11.57 -6.31
CA ASN A 111 10.20 -10.76 -7.34
C ASN A 111 10.90 -11.59 -8.41
N SER A 112 11.41 -12.78 -8.07
CA SER A 112 12.16 -13.60 -9.01
C SER A 112 11.27 -14.38 -9.99
N THR A 113 10.02 -14.69 -9.58
CA THR A 113 9.09 -15.51 -10.37
C THR A 113 7.87 -14.74 -10.87
N GLY A 114 7.57 -13.57 -10.32
CA GLY A 114 6.31 -12.84 -10.56
C GLY A 114 5.08 -13.49 -9.93
N ALA A 115 5.24 -14.58 -9.18
CA ALA A 115 4.12 -15.34 -8.64
C ALA A 115 3.45 -14.60 -7.48
N LEU A 116 2.12 -14.56 -7.46
CA LEU A 116 1.33 -14.14 -6.30
C LEU A 116 1.55 -15.13 -5.15
N LEU A 117 1.92 -14.61 -3.98
CA LEU A 117 2.11 -15.39 -2.76
C LEU A 117 0.93 -15.24 -1.80
N HIS A 118 0.50 -14.01 -1.55
CA HIS A 118 -0.57 -13.73 -0.59
C HIS A 118 -1.50 -12.63 -1.09
N THR A 119 -2.80 -12.81 -0.82
CA THR A 119 -3.83 -11.78 -0.85
C THR A 119 -4.10 -11.35 0.58
N LEU A 120 -3.87 -10.08 0.89
CA LEU A 120 -4.12 -9.48 2.18
C LEU A 120 -5.45 -8.72 2.12
N THR A 121 -6.39 -9.11 2.95
CA THR A 121 -7.68 -8.43 3.12
C THR A 121 -7.67 -7.60 4.39
N ASN A 122 -8.51 -6.56 4.45
CA ASN A 122 -8.65 -5.75 5.65
C ASN A 122 -9.11 -6.62 6.83
N PRO A 123 -8.32 -6.73 7.92
CA PRO A 123 -8.67 -7.54 9.08
C PRO A 123 -9.69 -6.85 9.99
N ASN A 124 -10.38 -5.81 9.53
CA ASN A 124 -11.26 -4.94 10.31
C ASN A 124 -12.22 -5.74 11.19
N ALA A 125 -12.12 -5.54 12.49
CA ALA A 125 -13.02 -6.09 13.49
C ALA A 125 -14.13 -5.10 13.92
N TYR A 126 -14.15 -3.85 13.36
CA TYR A 126 -15.07 -2.80 13.75
C TYR A 126 -15.99 -2.38 12.59
N GLY A 127 -17.23 -2.84 12.61
CA GLY A 127 -18.23 -2.48 11.60
C GLY A 127 -18.06 -3.20 10.26
N THR A 128 -18.26 -2.47 9.18
CA THR A 128 -18.07 -2.95 7.80
C THR A 128 -16.77 -2.36 7.24
N SER A 129 -16.07 -3.11 6.40
CA SER A 129 -14.85 -2.64 5.72
C SER A 129 -15.13 -1.70 4.54
N ALA A 130 -16.40 -1.34 4.29
CA ALA A 130 -16.76 -0.48 3.16
C ALA A 130 -16.14 0.91 3.29
N GLY A 131 -15.36 1.30 2.28
CA GLY A 131 -14.70 2.59 2.22
C GLY A 131 -13.43 2.72 3.07
N ASP A 132 -12.96 1.66 3.73
CA ASP A 132 -11.77 1.69 4.61
C ASP A 132 -10.48 1.97 3.84
N GLN A 133 -10.46 1.63 2.53
CA GLN A 133 -9.33 1.85 1.64
C GLN A 133 -8.04 1.18 2.13
N PHE A 134 -8.13 -0.07 2.60
CA PHE A 134 -6.96 -0.90 2.91
C PHE A 134 -6.07 -1.03 1.66
N GLY A 135 -4.76 -0.86 1.80
CA GLY A 135 -3.85 -0.83 0.66
C GLY A 135 -3.63 0.57 0.07
N ASN A 136 -4.20 1.63 0.66
CA ASN A 136 -3.92 3.01 0.23
C ASN A 136 -2.43 3.35 0.33
N SER A 137 -1.75 2.89 1.35
CA SER A 137 -0.31 2.99 1.52
C SER A 137 0.29 1.64 1.89
N VAL A 138 1.43 1.28 1.30
CA VAL A 138 2.13 0.02 1.57
C VAL A 138 3.63 0.24 1.69
N ALA A 139 4.30 -0.57 2.51
CA ALA A 139 5.74 -0.70 2.53
C ALA A 139 6.14 -2.13 2.89
N ILE A 140 7.33 -2.57 2.48
CA ILE A 140 7.77 -3.96 2.62
C ILE A 140 9.27 -4.05 2.89
N THR A 141 9.67 -4.99 3.73
CA THR A 141 11.02 -5.53 3.90
C THR A 141 11.03 -6.99 3.46
N ASP A 142 12.12 -7.72 3.63
CA ASP A 142 12.10 -9.18 3.34
C ASP A 142 11.35 -10.01 4.39
N THR A 143 11.01 -9.44 5.54
CA THR A 143 10.32 -10.16 6.62
C THR A 143 8.87 -9.72 6.80
N TYR A 144 8.64 -8.41 6.75
CA TYR A 144 7.35 -7.82 7.08
C TYR A 144 6.87 -6.85 6.00
N ALA A 145 5.56 -6.82 5.81
CA ALA A 145 4.83 -5.79 5.09
C ALA A 145 3.98 -4.96 6.05
N ILE A 146 3.82 -3.67 5.77
CA ILE A 146 2.87 -2.80 6.45
C ILE A 146 1.88 -2.24 5.43
N VAL A 147 0.59 -2.22 5.81
CA VAL A 147 -0.52 -1.77 4.97
C VAL A 147 -1.37 -0.78 5.76
N GLY A 148 -1.65 0.38 5.20
CA GLY A 148 -2.54 1.40 5.77
C GLY A 148 -3.97 1.28 5.26
N ALA A 149 -4.93 1.59 6.14
CA ALA A 149 -6.37 1.72 5.89
C ALA A 149 -6.86 3.05 6.48
N LEU A 150 -6.59 4.14 5.76
CA LEU A 150 -6.71 5.51 6.29
C LEU A 150 -8.14 5.94 6.63
N ASN A 151 -9.15 5.29 6.08
CA ASN A 151 -10.55 5.61 6.34
C ASN A 151 -11.22 4.63 7.31
N GLU A 152 -10.50 3.65 7.81
CA GLU A 152 -11.07 2.70 8.76
C GLU A 152 -11.49 3.38 10.06
N GLY A 153 -12.72 3.09 10.49
CA GLY A 153 -13.21 3.59 11.77
C GLY A 153 -12.71 2.77 12.96
N ASP A 154 -12.86 3.31 14.15
CA ASP A 154 -12.67 2.63 15.43
C ASP A 154 -13.71 3.09 16.47
N ALA A 155 -13.57 2.64 17.73
CA ALA A 155 -14.46 3.04 18.81
C ALA A 155 -14.36 4.53 19.17
N GLY A 156 -13.30 5.21 18.74
CA GLY A 156 -13.03 6.64 18.99
C GLY A 156 -13.54 7.58 17.92
N GLY A 157 -13.81 7.07 16.70
CA GLY A 157 -14.29 7.91 15.60
C GLY A 157 -14.37 7.22 14.24
N ASN A 158 -15.02 7.90 13.30
CA ASN A 158 -15.04 7.48 11.90
C ASN A 158 -13.74 7.95 11.22
N GLN A 159 -13.20 7.12 10.32
CA GLN A 159 -12.00 7.49 9.57
C GLN A 159 -10.79 7.83 10.45
N SER A 160 -10.72 7.24 11.64
CA SER A 160 -9.54 7.36 12.51
C SER A 160 -8.29 6.78 11.86
N GLY A 161 -8.49 5.76 11.03
CA GLY A 161 -7.45 5.04 10.30
C GLY A 161 -6.78 3.95 11.14
N LYS A 162 -6.20 2.98 10.42
CA LYS A 162 -5.38 1.91 11.01
C LYS A 162 -4.21 1.56 10.10
N ALA A 163 -3.25 0.84 10.65
CA ALA A 163 -2.20 0.19 9.88
C ALA A 163 -1.98 -1.24 10.39
N TYR A 164 -1.56 -2.13 9.50
CA TYR A 164 -1.47 -3.56 9.77
C TYR A 164 -0.11 -4.08 9.35
N ILE A 165 0.53 -4.85 10.21
CA ILE A 165 1.81 -5.51 9.92
C ILE A 165 1.56 -6.99 9.66
N PHE A 166 2.06 -7.48 8.53
CA PHE A 166 1.94 -8.87 8.08
C PHE A 166 3.33 -9.52 7.96
N ASN A 167 3.39 -10.82 8.15
CA ASN A 167 4.58 -11.62 7.85
C ASN A 167 4.54 -12.05 6.37
N ASN A 168 5.58 -11.72 5.59
CA ASN A 168 5.60 -11.95 4.14
C ASN A 168 5.64 -13.42 3.74
N SER A 169 6.26 -14.28 4.56
CA SER A 169 6.38 -15.70 4.22
C SER A 169 5.09 -16.48 4.45
N THR A 170 4.23 -16.02 5.36
CA THR A 170 3.00 -16.73 5.75
C THR A 170 1.71 -15.99 5.36
N GLY A 171 1.79 -14.69 5.04
CA GLY A 171 0.62 -13.83 4.86
C GLY A 171 -0.13 -13.51 6.16
N ALA A 172 0.35 -13.98 7.31
CA ALA A 172 -0.36 -13.83 8.58
C ALA A 172 -0.24 -12.41 9.13
N LEU A 173 -1.35 -11.90 9.68
CA LEU A 173 -1.37 -10.65 10.47
C LEU A 173 -0.50 -10.84 11.72
N VAL A 174 0.41 -9.90 11.94
CA VAL A 174 1.29 -9.85 13.13
C VAL A 174 0.79 -8.82 14.13
N HIS A 175 0.53 -7.60 13.67
CA HIS A 175 0.05 -6.51 14.52
C HIS A 175 -1.00 -5.66 13.82
N THR A 176 -1.98 -5.21 14.61
CA THR A 176 -2.88 -4.09 14.28
C THR A 176 -2.38 -2.86 15.02
N LEU A 177 -2.08 -1.79 14.29
CA LEU A 177 -1.66 -0.51 14.83
C LEU A 177 -2.84 0.45 14.76
N THR A 178 -3.24 0.97 15.92
CA THR A 178 -4.32 1.96 16.04
C THR A 178 -3.74 3.32 16.35
N ASN A 179 -4.45 4.38 15.99
CA ASN A 179 -4.06 5.74 16.34
C ASN A 179 -4.00 5.90 17.88
N PRO A 180 -2.83 6.24 18.44
CA PRO A 180 -2.69 6.42 19.88
C PRO A 180 -3.10 7.82 20.36
N ASN A 181 -3.90 8.57 19.58
CA ASN A 181 -4.28 9.95 19.87
C ASN A 181 -4.80 10.12 21.31
N ALA A 182 -4.14 10.98 22.08
CA ALA A 182 -4.47 11.27 23.48
C ALA A 182 -5.24 12.58 23.67
N TYR A 183 -5.50 13.35 22.58
CA TYR A 183 -5.94 14.75 22.74
C TYR A 183 -7.41 15.01 22.42
N SER A 184 -8.04 14.20 21.58
CA SER A 184 -9.46 14.34 21.22
C SER A 184 -10.06 13.00 20.82
N THR A 185 -11.14 13.04 20.04
CA THR A 185 -11.60 11.86 19.31
C THR A 185 -10.66 11.62 18.12
N SER A 186 -10.40 10.38 17.76
CA SER A 186 -9.63 10.02 16.57
C SER A 186 -10.42 10.21 15.26
N ASP A 187 -11.54 10.93 15.29
CA ASP A 187 -12.43 11.12 14.15
C ASP A 187 -11.76 11.95 13.05
N GLY A 188 -11.54 11.33 11.91
CA GLY A 188 -10.94 11.98 10.74
C GLY A 188 -9.42 12.03 10.73
N ASP A 189 -8.70 11.50 11.72
CA ASP A 189 -7.23 11.64 11.87
C ASP A 189 -6.41 11.02 10.74
N LYS A 190 -6.98 10.03 10.01
CA LYS A 190 -6.33 9.39 8.86
C LYS A 190 -5.02 8.68 9.18
N PHE A 191 -4.93 8.04 10.35
CA PHE A 191 -3.81 7.19 10.69
C PHE A 191 -3.64 6.06 9.65
N GLY A 192 -2.42 5.79 9.21
CA GLY A 192 -2.17 4.87 8.10
C GLY A 192 -2.25 5.49 6.71
N SER A 193 -2.43 6.81 6.61
CA SER A 193 -2.40 7.54 5.32
C SER A 193 -1.06 7.40 4.60
N SER A 194 0.02 7.31 5.35
CA SER A 194 1.36 6.98 4.86
C SER A 194 2.05 6.02 5.80
N VAL A 195 2.79 5.06 5.25
CA VAL A 195 3.54 4.07 6.03
C VAL A 195 4.93 3.86 5.44
N ALA A 196 5.90 3.55 6.31
CA ALA A 196 7.20 3.04 5.90
C ALA A 196 7.69 2.01 6.93
N ILE A 197 8.57 1.11 6.50
CA ILE A 197 9.15 0.06 7.34
C ILE A 197 10.62 -0.12 7.00
N SER A 198 11.46 -0.22 8.03
CA SER A 198 12.90 -0.50 7.86
C SER A 198 13.45 -1.17 9.11
N GLY A 199 14.15 -2.27 8.94
CA GLY A 199 14.69 -3.07 10.05
C GLY A 199 13.60 -3.44 11.05
N ASN A 200 13.76 -3.02 12.31
CA ASN A 200 12.84 -3.33 13.39
C ASN A 200 11.78 -2.24 13.65
N TYR A 201 11.68 -1.24 12.78
CA TYR A 201 10.78 -0.12 12.99
C TYR A 201 9.84 0.11 11.81
N ALA A 202 8.61 0.48 12.14
CA ALA A 202 7.62 1.01 11.22
C ALA A 202 7.26 2.44 11.63
N ILE A 203 7.00 3.30 10.65
CA ILE A 203 6.46 4.64 10.87
C ILE A 203 5.11 4.77 10.19
N VAL A 204 4.16 5.39 10.86
CA VAL A 204 2.78 5.59 10.40
C VAL A 204 2.42 7.06 10.54
N GLY A 205 1.93 7.68 9.48
CA GLY A 205 1.43 9.05 9.46
C GLY A 205 -0.07 9.13 9.70
N ALA A 206 -0.47 10.20 10.39
CA ALA A 206 -1.85 10.63 10.61
C ALA A 206 -1.91 12.13 10.29
N TYR A 207 -2.10 12.47 9.01
CA TYR A 207 -1.88 13.85 8.55
C TYR A 207 -2.95 14.84 9.02
N ALA A 208 -4.12 14.35 9.38
CA ALA A 208 -5.24 15.17 9.84
C ALA A 208 -5.45 15.11 11.37
N GLU A 209 -4.47 14.57 12.11
CA GLU A 209 -4.58 14.50 13.57
C GLU A 209 -4.45 15.88 14.20
N ASP A 210 -5.34 16.18 15.13
CA ASP A 210 -5.35 17.41 15.91
C ASP A 210 -4.23 17.45 16.97
N ASP A 211 -3.79 18.63 17.36
CA ASP A 211 -2.81 18.78 18.43
C ASP A 211 -3.46 19.14 19.79
N ALA A 212 -2.65 19.10 20.86
CA ALA A 212 -3.06 19.42 22.23
C ALA A 212 -3.54 20.87 22.42
N ASN A 213 -3.23 21.76 21.48
CA ASN A 213 -3.60 23.17 21.54
C ASN A 213 -4.91 23.44 20.78
N GLY A 214 -5.56 22.40 20.25
CA GLY A 214 -6.78 22.50 19.46
C GLY A 214 -6.53 23.05 18.06
N THR A 215 -5.31 22.87 17.52
CA THR A 215 -5.02 23.15 16.11
C THR A 215 -5.50 21.97 15.29
N TYR A 216 -6.47 22.20 14.42
CA TYR A 216 -7.01 21.18 13.53
C TYR A 216 -6.00 20.77 12.48
N ASP A 217 -5.99 19.46 12.13
CA ASP A 217 -5.19 18.89 11.06
C ASP A 217 -3.69 19.23 11.15
N SER A 218 -3.13 19.31 12.35
CA SER A 218 -1.71 19.60 12.57
C SER A 218 -0.82 18.44 12.12
N GLY A 219 -1.37 17.23 12.14
CA GLY A 219 -0.74 15.98 11.73
C GLY A 219 0.31 15.45 12.72
N LYS A 220 0.46 14.14 12.73
CA LYS A 220 1.49 13.43 13.51
C LYS A 220 2.05 12.23 12.77
N ALA A 221 3.15 11.72 13.28
CA ALA A 221 3.72 10.45 12.85
C ALA A 221 4.19 9.64 14.07
N TYR A 222 4.02 8.33 13.99
CA TYR A 222 4.24 7.40 15.09
C TYR A 222 5.21 6.30 14.69
N ILE A 223 6.19 6.01 15.53
CA ILE A 223 7.17 4.94 15.29
C ILE A 223 6.86 3.75 16.20
N TYR A 224 6.75 2.58 15.59
CA TYR A 224 6.47 1.31 16.24
C TYR A 224 7.62 0.32 16.07
N ASN A 225 7.81 -0.54 17.06
CA ASN A 225 8.65 -1.72 16.93
C ASN A 225 7.85 -2.83 16.24
N VAL A 226 8.33 -3.32 15.09
CA VAL A 226 7.60 -4.30 14.27
C VAL A 226 7.49 -5.69 14.90
N THR A 227 8.40 -6.04 15.81
CA THR A 227 8.39 -7.35 16.48
C THR A 227 7.38 -7.39 17.62
N THR A 228 7.21 -6.28 18.35
CA THR A 228 6.36 -6.22 19.54
C THR A 228 5.04 -5.49 19.31
N GLY A 229 4.91 -4.73 18.22
CA GLY A 229 3.78 -3.82 17.96
C GLY A 229 3.76 -2.60 18.87
N ALA A 230 4.76 -2.42 19.73
CA ALA A 230 4.78 -1.32 20.71
C ALA A 230 5.12 0.02 20.07
N LEU A 231 4.39 1.07 20.46
CA LEU A 231 4.74 2.46 20.15
C LEU A 231 6.09 2.81 20.80
N VAL A 232 6.99 3.39 20.03
CA VAL A 232 8.34 3.80 20.48
C VAL A 232 8.44 5.31 20.60
N TYR A 233 7.95 6.04 19.59
CA TYR A 233 7.96 7.49 19.54
C TYR A 233 6.68 8.04 18.88
N THR A 234 6.35 9.26 19.30
CA THR A 234 5.26 10.10 18.74
C THR A 234 5.88 11.37 18.22
#